data_45446db974c65d5f1663bb8887926428
#
_entry.id   45446db974c65d5f1663bb8887926428
#
_cell.length_a   1.000
_cell.length_b   1.000
_cell.length_c   1.000
_cell.angle_alpha   90.00
_cell.angle_beta   90.00
_cell.angle_gamma   90.00
#
_symmetry.space_group_name_H-M   'P 1'
#
loop_
_entity.id
_entity.type
_entity.pdbx_description
1 polymer ?
#
loop_
_entity_poly.entity_id
_entity_poly.type
_entity_poly.pdbx_seq_one_letter_code
_entity_poly.pdbx_strand_id
1 'polypeptide(L)'
;MRISSTFLFNLNLMMKKLISIFVLLCCIASLSANPIHGLLERIDKGASKKFIIQQQKSDVDFFELDQKGDKVVIRGNNYVSIATGLNWYLKYHAGIHLSWNGMTADLPEVLPAVTEKERHETNLPYRYAYNYCTFSYSMAFWDWERWQQEIDWMALHGVNLSLSLTGAETVWKNVLTKLGYSKDEINAFVSGSGFTAWWLMNNLEGWGGPNPDSWYVQQAELQKKIVKRMREYGIHPVL
;
A
#
# COMPACT_ATOMS: atom_id res chain seq x y z
N MET A 1 47.73 10.72 -36.35
CA MET A 1 47.38 11.58 -35.20
C MET A 1 47.43 10.69 -33.93
N ARG A 2 48.45 10.80 -33.06
CA ARG A 2 48.57 10.01 -31.85
C ARG A 2 47.81 10.73 -30.74
N ILE A 3 46.77 10.12 -30.19
CA ILE A 3 46.06 10.61 -29.02
C ILE A 3 46.99 10.53 -27.80
N SER A 4 47.18 11.64 -27.09
CA SER A 4 48.09 11.75 -25.94
C SER A 4 47.63 10.79 -24.84
N SER A 5 48.56 10.06 -24.25
CA SER A 5 48.30 9.16 -23.08
C SER A 5 47.65 9.87 -21.89
N THR A 6 47.97 11.16 -21.75
CA THR A 6 47.35 12.04 -20.73
C THR A 6 45.86 12.29 -20.99
N PHE A 7 45.44 12.40 -22.23
CA PHE A 7 44.02 12.54 -22.59
C PHE A 7 43.20 11.30 -22.27
N LEU A 8 43.75 10.11 -22.60
CA LEU A 8 43.11 8.83 -22.29
C LEU A 8 43.03 8.58 -20.77
N PHE A 9 44.05 8.98 -20.01
CA PHE A 9 44.07 8.88 -18.56
C PHE A 9 42.97 9.76 -17.90
N ASN A 10 42.85 11.02 -18.36
CA ASN A 10 41.86 11.96 -17.86
C ASN A 10 40.43 11.53 -18.22
N LEU A 11 40.22 10.98 -19.42
CA LEU A 11 38.92 10.44 -19.84
C LEU A 11 38.50 9.24 -18.98
N ASN A 12 39.45 8.35 -18.67
CA ASN A 12 39.20 7.18 -17.81
C ASN A 12 38.90 7.57 -16.37
N LEU A 13 39.55 8.59 -15.84
CA LEU A 13 39.29 9.15 -14.51
C LEU A 13 37.90 9.82 -14.43
N MET A 14 37.51 10.53 -15.47
CA MET A 14 36.21 11.18 -15.59
C MET A 14 35.07 10.15 -15.71
N MET A 15 35.25 9.09 -16.50
CA MET A 15 34.30 7.97 -16.59
C MET A 15 34.12 7.26 -15.24
N LYS A 16 35.22 6.98 -14.52
CA LYS A 16 35.14 6.37 -13.18
C LYS A 16 34.36 7.25 -12.18
N LYS A 17 34.55 8.56 -12.21
CA LYS A 17 33.78 9.50 -11.37
C LYS A 17 32.31 9.53 -11.77
N LEU A 18 31.97 9.53 -13.06
CA LEU A 18 30.59 9.46 -13.56
C LEU A 18 29.89 8.15 -13.17
N ILE A 19 30.59 7.01 -13.29
CA ILE A 19 30.08 5.71 -12.87
C ILE A 19 29.84 5.69 -11.35
N SER A 20 30.78 6.21 -10.55
CA SER A 20 30.62 6.30 -9.08
C SER A 20 29.45 7.20 -8.69
N ILE A 21 29.24 8.34 -9.36
CA ILE A 21 28.09 9.21 -9.12
C ILE A 21 26.79 8.53 -9.55
N PHE A 22 26.78 7.81 -10.67
CA PHE A 22 25.61 7.06 -11.14
C PHE A 22 25.24 5.91 -10.20
N VAL A 23 26.24 5.16 -9.73
CA VAL A 23 26.05 4.09 -8.73
C VAL A 23 25.54 4.68 -7.41
N LEU A 24 26.06 5.83 -6.97
CA LEU A 24 25.60 6.51 -5.76
C LEU A 24 24.17 7.03 -5.93
N LEU A 25 23.81 7.58 -7.08
CA LEU A 25 22.44 7.99 -7.42
C LEU A 25 21.48 6.78 -7.52
N CYS A 26 21.91 5.66 -8.09
CA CYS A 26 21.13 4.42 -8.11
C CYS A 26 20.94 3.83 -6.70
N CYS A 27 21.95 3.92 -5.83
CA CYS A 27 21.83 3.50 -4.42
C CYS A 27 20.88 4.40 -3.63
N ILE A 28 20.82 5.71 -3.92
CA ILE A 28 19.87 6.64 -3.30
C ILE A 28 18.45 6.41 -3.82
N ALA A 29 18.28 6.07 -5.11
CA ALA A 29 16.97 5.71 -5.68
C ALA A 29 16.42 4.37 -5.16
N SER A 30 17.26 3.51 -4.59
CA SER A 30 16.89 2.23 -3.98
C SER A 30 16.50 2.32 -2.50
N LEU A 31 16.55 3.50 -1.88
CA LEU A 31 15.85 3.73 -0.62
C LEU A 31 14.35 3.76 -0.95
N SER A 32 13.73 2.59 -0.94
CA SER A 32 12.26 2.48 -0.94
C SER A 32 11.76 3.41 0.17
N ALA A 33 11.07 4.49 -0.23
CA ALA A 33 10.57 5.46 0.74
C ALA A 33 9.75 4.69 1.78
N ASN A 34 10.09 4.84 3.05
CA ASN A 34 9.40 4.15 4.15
C ASN A 34 7.90 4.48 4.07
N PRO A 35 7.00 3.50 3.81
CA PRO A 35 5.58 3.76 3.59
C PRO A 35 4.91 4.42 4.80
N ILE A 36 5.45 4.22 6.01
CA ILE A 36 4.95 4.84 7.24
C ILE A 36 5.17 6.37 7.24
N HIS A 37 6.26 6.86 6.66
CA HIS A 37 6.43 8.31 6.53
C HIS A 37 5.32 8.92 5.65
N GLY A 38 5.00 8.28 4.53
CA GLY A 38 3.90 8.73 3.68
C GLY A 38 2.54 8.63 4.37
N LEU A 39 2.32 7.60 5.19
CA LEU A 39 1.11 7.46 6.02
C LEU A 39 1.00 8.62 7.03
N LEU A 40 2.07 8.90 7.75
CA LEU A 40 2.11 10.01 8.72
C LEU A 40 1.80 11.36 8.07
N GLU A 41 2.37 11.64 6.89
CA GLU A 41 2.11 12.88 6.15
C GLU A 41 0.66 12.99 5.63
N ARG A 42 -0.05 11.86 5.45
CA ARG A 42 -1.48 11.85 5.11
C ARG A 42 -2.38 12.01 6.34
N ILE A 43 -1.92 11.59 7.51
CA ILE A 43 -2.62 11.80 8.78
C ILE A 43 -2.54 13.28 9.17
N ASP A 44 -1.32 13.84 9.20
CA ASP A 44 -1.05 15.24 9.49
C ASP A 44 0.24 15.69 8.82
N LYS A 45 0.19 16.83 8.13
CA LYS A 45 1.33 17.36 7.39
C LYS A 45 2.49 17.70 8.32
N GLY A 46 3.65 17.08 8.08
CA GLY A 46 4.86 17.25 8.91
C GLY A 46 4.95 16.25 10.07
N ALA A 47 3.96 15.39 10.27
CA ALA A 47 3.95 14.40 11.35
C ALA A 47 5.15 13.44 11.29
N SER A 48 5.64 13.12 10.11
CA SER A 48 6.80 12.19 9.97
C SER A 48 8.04 12.65 10.73
N LYS A 49 8.19 13.94 11.00
CA LYS A 49 9.33 14.51 11.75
C LYS A 49 9.26 14.23 13.26
N LYS A 50 8.07 13.90 13.78
CA LYS A 50 7.80 13.65 15.21
C LYS A 50 8.05 12.19 15.61
N PHE A 51 8.29 11.30 14.62
CA PHE A 51 8.44 9.86 14.85
C PHE A 51 9.79 9.35 14.35
N ILE A 52 10.28 8.30 14.99
CA ILE A 52 11.42 7.48 14.54
C ILE A 52 10.88 6.09 14.24
N ILE A 53 10.97 5.67 12.99
CA ILE A 53 10.46 4.38 12.51
C ILE A 53 11.63 3.41 12.31
N GLN A 54 11.57 2.24 12.95
CA GLN A 54 12.63 1.24 12.91
C GLN A 54 12.06 -0.16 12.65
N GLN A 55 12.58 -0.87 11.65
CA GLN A 55 12.33 -2.28 11.50
C GLN A 55 13.30 -3.10 12.32
N GLN A 56 12.80 -4.15 12.97
CA GLN A 56 13.58 -5.09 13.77
C GLN A 56 13.11 -6.51 13.48
N LYS A 57 14.03 -7.42 13.16
CA LYS A 57 13.68 -8.82 12.84
C LYS A 57 13.02 -9.53 14.04
N SER A 58 11.99 -10.28 13.76
CA SER A 58 11.28 -11.16 14.71
C SER A 58 10.52 -12.23 13.95
N ASP A 59 10.36 -13.39 14.56
CA ASP A 59 9.58 -14.51 14.03
C ASP A 59 8.07 -14.35 14.27
N VAL A 60 7.70 -13.44 15.17
CA VAL A 60 6.31 -13.07 15.45
C VAL A 60 6.05 -11.61 15.09
N ASP A 61 4.82 -11.30 14.70
CA ASP A 61 4.43 -9.92 14.46
C ASP A 61 4.38 -9.16 15.78
N PHE A 62 5.09 -8.05 15.84
CA PHE A 62 5.12 -7.18 17.01
C PHE A 62 5.24 -5.73 16.64
N PHE A 63 4.80 -4.86 17.53
CA PHE A 63 5.25 -3.48 17.61
C PHE A 63 5.76 -3.14 19.02
N GLU A 64 6.62 -2.14 19.07
CA GLU A 64 7.18 -1.62 20.30
C GLU A 64 7.16 -0.09 20.25
N LEU A 65 6.72 0.53 21.35
CA LEU A 65 6.74 1.97 21.54
C LEU A 65 7.80 2.35 22.56
N ASP A 66 8.51 3.44 22.28
CA ASP A 66 9.62 3.95 23.10
C ASP A 66 9.77 5.47 22.88
N GLN A 67 10.60 6.12 23.65
CA GLN A 67 10.88 7.55 23.56
C GLN A 67 12.37 7.81 23.28
N LYS A 68 12.64 8.78 22.39
CA LYS A 68 14.00 9.28 22.19
C LYS A 68 13.99 10.80 22.03
N GLY A 69 14.36 11.50 23.12
CA GLY A 69 14.22 12.97 23.18
C GLY A 69 12.75 13.38 23.05
N ASP A 70 12.44 14.24 22.10
CA ASP A 70 11.10 14.73 21.79
C ASP A 70 10.33 13.83 20.80
N LYS A 71 10.94 12.70 20.32
CA LYS A 71 10.34 11.86 19.29
C LYS A 71 9.88 10.53 19.84
N VAL A 72 8.72 10.10 19.39
CA VAL A 72 8.21 8.74 19.63
C VAL A 72 8.91 7.77 18.69
N VAL A 73 9.38 6.68 19.24
CA VAL A 73 10.03 5.58 18.50
C VAL A 73 9.05 4.45 18.34
N ILE A 74 8.79 4.04 17.10
CA ILE A 74 7.94 2.89 16.79
C ILE A 74 8.80 1.83 16.09
N ARG A 75 8.89 0.65 16.70
CA ARG A 75 9.58 -0.52 16.14
C ARG A 75 8.59 -1.60 15.78
N GLY A 76 8.92 -2.40 14.77
CA GLY A 76 8.15 -3.59 14.39
C GLY A 76 8.91 -4.44 13.39
N ASN A 77 8.46 -5.68 13.18
CA ASN A 77 9.10 -6.60 12.24
C ASN A 77 8.71 -6.33 10.77
N ASN A 78 7.56 -5.69 10.54
CA ASN A 78 7.06 -5.29 9.23
C ASN A 78 6.28 -3.98 9.33
N TYR A 79 5.91 -3.40 8.19
CA TYR A 79 5.25 -2.09 8.18
C TYR A 79 3.79 -2.13 8.65
N VAL A 80 3.10 -3.26 8.54
CA VAL A 80 1.77 -3.43 9.13
C VAL A 80 1.87 -3.35 10.65
N SER A 81 2.82 -4.07 11.25
CA SER A 81 3.06 -4.02 12.70
C SER A 81 3.43 -2.61 13.18
N ILE A 82 4.27 -1.90 12.43
CA ILE A 82 4.65 -0.52 12.74
C ILE A 82 3.43 0.43 12.63
N ALA A 83 2.62 0.28 11.58
CA ALA A 83 1.40 1.07 11.42
C ALA A 83 0.40 0.81 12.55
N THR A 84 0.28 -0.46 12.98
CA THR A 84 -0.54 -0.83 14.15
C THR A 84 -0.03 -0.16 15.41
N GLY A 85 1.30 -0.13 15.63
CA GLY A 85 1.93 0.59 16.74
C GLY A 85 1.68 2.10 16.68
N LEU A 86 1.69 2.70 15.48
CA LEU A 86 1.31 4.10 15.29
C LEU A 86 -0.14 4.35 15.72
N ASN A 87 -1.09 3.53 15.25
CA ASN A 87 -2.49 3.66 15.62
C ASN A 87 -2.69 3.45 17.13
N TRP A 88 -1.98 2.50 17.72
CA TRP A 88 -1.97 2.26 19.18
C TRP A 88 -1.50 3.51 19.95
N TYR A 89 -0.36 4.07 19.55
CA TYR A 89 0.17 5.29 20.16
C TYR A 89 -0.84 6.45 20.06
N LEU A 90 -1.36 6.71 18.85
CA LEU A 90 -2.31 7.80 18.64
C LEU A 90 -3.55 7.62 19.52
N LYS A 91 -4.08 6.40 19.61
CA LYS A 91 -5.29 6.11 20.37
C LYS A 91 -5.08 6.18 21.90
N TYR A 92 -4.05 5.52 22.41
CA TYR A 92 -3.90 5.30 23.86
C TYR A 92 -2.98 6.28 24.54
N HIS A 93 -2.05 6.92 23.85
CA HIS A 93 -1.19 7.95 24.40
C HIS A 93 -1.62 9.35 24.01
N ALA A 94 -1.95 9.56 22.74
CA ALA A 94 -2.33 10.91 22.26
C ALA A 94 -3.84 11.19 22.31
N GLY A 95 -4.69 10.20 22.62
CA GLY A 95 -6.15 10.39 22.65
C GLY A 95 -6.78 10.64 21.28
N ILE A 96 -6.07 10.31 20.19
CA ILE A 96 -6.48 10.54 18.81
C ILE A 96 -6.99 9.26 18.20
N HIS A 97 -8.23 9.27 17.72
CA HIS A 97 -8.86 8.13 17.08
C HIS A 97 -8.94 8.32 15.57
N LEU A 98 -8.24 7.47 14.82
CA LEU A 98 -8.40 7.35 13.37
C LEU A 98 -9.46 6.32 13.05
N SER A 99 -10.54 6.75 12.41
CA SER A 99 -11.66 5.89 12.06
C SER A 99 -11.72 5.64 10.55
N TRP A 100 -12.52 4.66 10.15
CA TRP A 100 -12.76 4.38 8.73
C TRP A 100 -13.29 5.59 7.94
N ASN A 101 -14.03 6.48 8.61
CA ASN A 101 -14.61 7.69 8.02
C ASN A 101 -13.74 8.95 8.22
N GLY A 102 -12.66 8.87 8.99
CA GLY A 102 -11.78 10.01 9.28
C GLY A 102 -10.37 9.55 9.57
N MET A 103 -9.47 9.74 8.59
CA MET A 103 -8.08 9.30 8.61
C MET A 103 -7.08 10.44 8.80
N THR A 104 -7.58 11.66 9.02
CA THR A 104 -6.75 12.85 9.31
C THR A 104 -6.93 13.28 10.76
N ALA A 105 -5.90 13.88 11.33
CA ALA A 105 -5.92 14.42 12.68
C ALA A 105 -4.92 15.59 12.78
N ASP A 106 -5.22 16.55 13.64
CA ASP A 106 -4.25 17.57 14.01
C ASP A 106 -3.43 17.07 15.21
N LEU A 107 -2.18 16.70 14.97
CA LEU A 107 -1.29 16.24 16.04
C LEU A 107 -0.79 17.41 16.87
N PRO A 108 -0.75 17.28 18.20
CA PRO A 108 -0.21 18.33 19.06
C PRO A 108 1.25 18.66 18.69
N GLU A 109 1.65 19.90 18.91
CA GLU A 109 3.03 20.35 18.61
C GLU A 109 4.05 19.46 19.33
N VAL A 110 3.80 19.20 20.62
CA VAL A 110 4.55 18.25 21.44
C VAL A 110 3.70 17.01 21.65
N LEU A 111 4.19 15.88 21.16
CA LEU A 111 3.52 14.59 21.34
C LEU A 111 3.59 14.13 22.80
N PRO A 112 2.54 13.51 23.37
CA PRO A 112 2.61 12.84 24.66
C PRO A 112 3.74 11.83 24.70
N ALA A 113 4.54 11.86 25.76
CA ALA A 113 5.69 10.99 25.90
C ALA A 113 5.29 9.53 26.18
N VAL A 114 6.03 8.60 25.63
CA VAL A 114 6.00 7.18 26.01
C VAL A 114 6.89 7.06 27.25
N THR A 115 6.28 7.04 28.43
CA THR A 115 7.00 7.06 29.72
C THR A 115 7.69 5.73 30.03
N GLU A 116 7.10 4.63 29.58
CA GLU A 116 7.62 3.28 29.71
C GLU A 116 7.59 2.60 28.36
N LYS A 117 8.69 1.93 28.03
CA LYS A 117 8.76 1.12 26.81
C LYS A 117 7.74 -0.01 26.89
N GLU A 118 6.89 -0.12 25.85
CA GLU A 118 5.90 -1.17 25.77
C GLU A 118 6.04 -1.98 24.47
N ARG A 119 5.71 -3.27 24.55
CA ARG A 119 5.76 -4.20 23.43
C ARG A 119 4.49 -5.03 23.37
N HIS A 120 3.93 -5.13 22.16
CA HIS A 120 2.75 -5.92 21.86
C HIS A 120 3.07 -6.91 20.73
N GLU A 121 2.60 -8.15 20.89
CA GLU A 121 2.84 -9.23 19.95
C GLU A 121 1.54 -9.95 19.59
N THR A 122 1.53 -10.60 18.43
CA THR A 122 0.45 -11.50 18.03
C THR A 122 0.99 -12.76 17.38
N ASN A 123 0.39 -13.89 17.74
CA ASN A 123 0.68 -15.19 17.15
C ASN A 123 -0.25 -15.51 15.96
N LEU A 124 -1.17 -14.60 15.60
CA LEU A 124 -2.06 -14.78 14.46
C LEU A 124 -1.29 -14.46 13.16
N PRO A 125 -0.96 -15.46 12.33
CA PRO A 125 -0.17 -15.25 11.13
C PRO A 125 -0.94 -14.46 10.07
N TYR A 126 -2.27 -14.59 10.04
CA TYR A 126 -3.14 -13.93 9.08
C TYR A 126 -4.26 -13.16 9.78
N ARG A 127 -4.41 -11.90 9.41
CA ARG A 127 -5.48 -11.00 9.82
C ARG A 127 -6.14 -10.50 8.55
N TYR A 128 -7.23 -11.18 8.19
CA TYR A 128 -7.88 -11.07 6.89
C TYR A 128 -8.98 -10.03 6.88
N ALA A 129 -9.08 -9.30 5.77
CA ALA A 129 -10.16 -8.36 5.52
C ALA A 129 -10.88 -8.64 4.20
N TYR A 130 -12.17 -8.38 4.23
CA TYR A 130 -13.16 -8.34 3.17
C TYR A 130 -13.63 -9.69 2.66
N ASN A 131 -14.85 -9.66 2.15
CA ASN A 131 -15.48 -10.71 1.35
C ASN A 131 -15.84 -10.16 -0.03
N TYR A 132 -16.31 -11.03 -0.92
CA TYR A 132 -16.70 -10.65 -2.28
C TYR A 132 -17.75 -9.54 -2.30
N CYS A 133 -18.80 -9.64 -1.48
CA CYS A 133 -19.90 -8.69 -1.48
C CYS A 133 -19.48 -7.26 -1.16
N THR A 134 -18.48 -7.08 -0.29
CA THR A 134 -17.95 -5.76 0.09
C THR A 134 -17.51 -4.96 -1.15
N PHE A 135 -16.93 -5.62 -2.16
CA PHE A 135 -16.48 -4.99 -3.38
C PHE A 135 -17.62 -4.36 -4.19
N SER A 136 -18.80 -4.95 -4.22
CA SER A 136 -19.93 -4.38 -4.94
C SER A 136 -20.82 -3.49 -4.06
N TYR A 137 -20.93 -3.75 -2.75
CA TYR A 137 -21.70 -2.88 -1.85
C TYR A 137 -21.02 -1.56 -1.55
N SER A 138 -19.69 -1.56 -1.32
CA SER A 138 -18.97 -0.37 -0.87
C SER A 138 -17.92 0.13 -1.85
N MET A 139 -17.26 -0.77 -2.59
CA MET A 139 -16.01 -0.46 -3.27
C MET A 139 -16.11 -0.36 -4.79
N ALA A 140 -17.31 -0.59 -5.37
CA ALA A 140 -17.53 -0.72 -6.82
C ALA A 140 -16.98 0.47 -7.63
N PHE A 141 -17.06 1.68 -7.07
CA PHE A 141 -16.70 2.92 -7.76
C PHE A 141 -15.60 3.70 -7.04
N TRP A 142 -14.85 3.05 -6.16
CA TRP A 142 -13.74 3.72 -5.49
C TRP A 142 -12.62 4.07 -6.46
N ASP A 143 -12.17 5.30 -6.36
CA ASP A 143 -10.97 5.79 -7.04
C ASP A 143 -9.69 5.43 -6.25
N TRP A 144 -8.55 5.90 -6.75
CA TRP A 144 -7.26 5.64 -6.10
C TRP A 144 -7.17 6.29 -4.71
N GLU A 145 -7.68 7.49 -4.53
CA GLU A 145 -7.63 8.24 -3.26
C GLU A 145 -8.38 7.48 -2.18
N ARG A 146 -9.58 6.97 -2.49
CA ARG A 146 -10.34 6.18 -1.53
C ARG A 146 -9.70 4.82 -1.26
N TRP A 147 -9.14 4.15 -2.25
CA TRP A 147 -8.38 2.91 -2.06
C TRP A 147 -7.11 3.13 -1.23
N GLN A 148 -6.38 4.23 -1.44
CA GLN A 148 -5.21 4.56 -0.63
C GLN A 148 -5.58 4.73 0.85
N GLN A 149 -6.67 5.43 1.13
CA GLN A 149 -7.19 5.59 2.50
C GLN A 149 -7.54 4.23 3.12
N GLU A 150 -8.17 3.34 2.35
CA GLU A 150 -8.54 1.99 2.80
C GLU A 150 -7.32 1.13 3.15
N ILE A 151 -6.30 1.17 2.30
CA ILE A 151 -5.05 0.42 2.53
C ILE A 151 -4.31 0.97 3.76
N ASP A 152 -4.29 2.28 3.93
CA ASP A 152 -3.73 2.93 5.13
C ASP A 152 -4.51 2.51 6.39
N TRP A 153 -5.84 2.47 6.31
CA TRP A 153 -6.68 1.99 7.41
C TRP A 153 -6.43 0.53 7.74
N MET A 154 -6.33 -0.33 6.74
CA MET A 154 -5.96 -1.75 6.92
C MET A 154 -4.63 -1.89 7.65
N ALA A 155 -3.59 -1.17 7.22
CA ALA A 155 -2.27 -1.22 7.85
C ALA A 155 -2.32 -0.77 9.32
N LEU A 156 -3.02 0.33 9.62
CA LEU A 156 -3.22 0.86 10.98
C LEU A 156 -3.97 -0.11 11.90
N HIS A 157 -4.80 -0.99 11.33
CA HIS A 157 -5.60 -1.96 12.09
C HIS A 157 -5.04 -3.39 12.04
N GLY A 158 -3.80 -3.55 11.57
CA GLY A 158 -3.08 -4.81 11.64
C GLY A 158 -3.48 -5.84 10.58
N VAL A 159 -4.26 -5.46 9.58
CA VAL A 159 -4.63 -6.34 8.46
C VAL A 159 -3.40 -6.61 7.60
N ASN A 160 -3.06 -7.89 7.43
CA ASN A 160 -1.91 -8.31 6.61
C ASN A 160 -2.28 -9.22 5.44
N LEU A 161 -3.57 -9.54 5.28
CA LEU A 161 -4.12 -10.36 4.20
C LEU A 161 -5.45 -9.75 3.76
N SER A 162 -5.61 -9.46 2.47
CA SER A 162 -6.84 -8.82 2.00
C SER A 162 -7.27 -9.36 0.64
N LEU A 163 -8.59 -9.59 0.49
CA LEU A 163 -9.18 -9.87 -0.80
C LEU A 163 -8.94 -8.70 -1.75
N SER A 164 -8.63 -8.97 -3.02
CA SER A 164 -8.22 -7.96 -4.00
C SER A 164 -8.80 -8.28 -5.38
N LEU A 165 -10.06 -7.95 -5.60
CA LEU A 165 -10.85 -8.33 -6.78
C LEU A 165 -10.97 -7.24 -7.85
N THR A 166 -10.57 -6.01 -7.57
CA THR A 166 -10.63 -4.88 -8.51
C THR A 166 -9.98 -5.27 -9.84
N GLY A 167 -10.71 -5.11 -10.95
CA GLY A 167 -10.21 -5.44 -12.29
C GLY A 167 -10.23 -6.93 -12.66
N ALA A 168 -10.80 -7.81 -11.82
CA ALA A 168 -10.95 -9.23 -12.14
C ALA A 168 -11.77 -9.45 -13.42
N GLU A 169 -12.79 -8.62 -13.66
CA GLU A 169 -13.59 -8.61 -14.89
C GLU A 169 -12.75 -8.32 -16.15
N THR A 170 -11.67 -7.56 -16.02
CA THR A 170 -10.72 -7.34 -17.12
C THR A 170 -9.96 -8.62 -17.47
N VAL A 171 -9.58 -9.40 -16.48
CA VAL A 171 -8.92 -10.69 -16.69
C VAL A 171 -9.87 -11.64 -17.40
N TRP A 172 -11.12 -11.73 -16.95
CA TRP A 172 -12.16 -12.53 -17.59
C TRP A 172 -12.41 -12.11 -19.04
N LYS A 173 -12.61 -10.81 -19.31
CA LYS A 173 -12.75 -10.28 -20.68
C LYS A 173 -11.59 -10.73 -21.56
N ASN A 174 -10.35 -10.60 -21.07
CA ASN A 174 -9.17 -10.97 -21.84
C ASN A 174 -9.09 -12.48 -22.13
N VAL A 175 -9.48 -13.31 -21.16
CA VAL A 175 -9.50 -14.78 -21.32
C VAL A 175 -10.58 -15.17 -22.33
N LEU A 176 -11.81 -14.68 -22.18
CA LEU A 176 -12.92 -14.98 -23.09
C LEU A 176 -12.61 -14.53 -24.52
N THR A 177 -12.03 -13.34 -24.70
CA THR A 177 -11.57 -12.88 -26.03
C THR A 177 -10.55 -13.84 -26.64
N LYS A 178 -9.58 -14.35 -25.87
CA LYS A 178 -8.58 -15.32 -26.34
C LYS A 178 -9.21 -16.67 -26.69
N LEU A 179 -10.32 -17.03 -26.07
CA LEU A 179 -11.09 -18.25 -26.37
C LEU A 179 -12.01 -18.08 -27.57
N GLY A 180 -12.08 -16.89 -28.18
CA GLY A 180 -12.82 -16.62 -29.41
C GLY A 180 -14.25 -16.12 -29.21
N TYR A 181 -14.65 -15.79 -27.98
CA TYR A 181 -15.94 -15.17 -27.73
C TYR A 181 -16.01 -13.77 -28.33
N SER A 182 -17.14 -13.43 -28.92
CA SER A 182 -17.42 -12.10 -29.46
C SER A 182 -17.62 -11.08 -28.35
N LYS A 183 -17.50 -9.80 -28.69
CA LYS A 183 -17.77 -8.69 -27.76
C LYS A 183 -19.19 -8.76 -27.19
N ASP A 184 -20.17 -9.13 -28.01
CA ASP A 184 -21.58 -9.18 -27.58
C ASP A 184 -21.82 -10.33 -26.58
N GLU A 185 -21.21 -11.50 -26.80
CA GLU A 185 -21.25 -12.61 -25.85
C GLU A 185 -20.59 -12.26 -24.53
N ILE A 186 -19.42 -11.60 -24.56
CA ILE A 186 -18.72 -11.13 -23.36
C ILE A 186 -19.57 -10.09 -22.61
N ASN A 187 -20.17 -9.15 -23.31
CA ASN A 187 -21.04 -8.12 -22.73
C ASN A 187 -22.34 -8.70 -22.14
N ALA A 188 -22.85 -9.78 -22.71
CA ALA A 188 -24.02 -10.49 -22.18
C ALA A 188 -23.68 -11.30 -20.91
N PHE A 189 -22.44 -11.75 -20.76
CA PHE A 189 -21.99 -12.58 -19.65
C PHE A 189 -21.45 -11.79 -18.46
N VAL A 190 -20.55 -10.82 -18.72
CA VAL A 190 -19.89 -10.04 -17.66
C VAL A 190 -20.85 -9.01 -17.07
N SER A 191 -21.04 -9.08 -15.77
CA SER A 191 -21.91 -8.12 -15.06
C SER A 191 -21.27 -6.75 -14.92
N GLY A 192 -22.10 -5.72 -14.78
CA GLY A 192 -21.67 -4.36 -14.48
C GLY A 192 -21.02 -4.25 -13.11
N SER A 193 -20.29 -3.15 -12.90
CA SER A 193 -19.43 -2.91 -11.73
C SER A 193 -20.14 -3.06 -10.38
N GLY A 194 -21.39 -2.64 -10.25
CA GLY A 194 -22.16 -2.81 -9.01
C GLY A 194 -22.58 -4.26 -8.71
N PHE A 195 -22.39 -5.19 -9.65
CA PHE A 195 -22.79 -6.60 -9.54
C PHE A 195 -21.62 -7.58 -9.71
N THR A 196 -20.41 -7.09 -9.93
CA THR A 196 -19.20 -7.90 -10.19
C THR A 196 -18.96 -8.96 -9.12
N ALA A 197 -19.19 -8.65 -7.85
CA ALA A 197 -18.97 -9.60 -6.74
C ALA A 197 -19.86 -10.85 -6.88
N TRP A 198 -21.14 -10.69 -7.13
CA TRP A 198 -22.08 -11.82 -7.29
C TRP A 198 -21.83 -12.58 -8.59
N TRP A 199 -21.44 -11.90 -9.64
CA TRP A 199 -21.01 -12.53 -10.89
C TRP A 199 -19.76 -13.40 -10.66
N LEU A 200 -18.74 -12.90 -9.96
CA LEU A 200 -17.53 -13.66 -9.60
C LEU A 200 -17.84 -14.87 -8.69
N MET A 201 -18.90 -14.79 -7.88
CA MET A 201 -19.40 -15.91 -7.08
C MET A 201 -20.32 -16.86 -7.87
N ASN A 202 -20.50 -16.63 -9.17
CA ASN A 202 -21.37 -17.42 -10.06
C ASN A 202 -22.87 -17.40 -9.68
N ASN A 203 -23.34 -16.29 -9.12
CA ASN A 203 -24.73 -16.13 -8.70
C ASN A 203 -25.62 -15.49 -9.77
N LEU A 204 -25.04 -14.74 -10.71
CA LEU A 204 -25.75 -14.02 -11.77
C LEU A 204 -24.84 -13.72 -12.95
N GLU A 205 -25.42 -13.42 -14.11
CA GLU A 205 -24.74 -13.06 -15.36
C GLU A 205 -25.37 -11.82 -15.96
N GLY A 206 -24.57 -10.96 -16.59
CA GLY A 206 -25.01 -9.83 -17.42
C GLY A 206 -25.76 -8.69 -16.70
N TRP A 207 -25.96 -8.75 -15.39
CA TRP A 207 -26.69 -7.73 -14.65
C TRP A 207 -25.91 -6.41 -14.56
N GLY A 208 -26.63 -5.30 -14.79
CA GLY A 208 -26.07 -3.96 -14.67
C GLY A 208 -24.96 -3.62 -15.68
N GLY A 209 -24.82 -4.45 -16.70
CA GLY A 209 -23.89 -4.24 -17.80
C GLY A 209 -24.51 -3.65 -19.07
N PRO A 210 -23.75 -3.55 -20.17
CA PRO A 210 -22.32 -3.85 -20.26
C PRO A 210 -21.46 -2.74 -19.67
N ASN A 211 -20.24 -3.10 -19.19
CA ASN A 211 -19.22 -2.12 -18.82
C ASN A 211 -18.62 -1.49 -20.10
N PRO A 212 -18.38 -0.17 -20.13
CA PRO A 212 -17.66 0.45 -21.24
C PRO A 212 -16.21 -0.04 -21.33
N ASP A 213 -15.62 -0.03 -22.51
CA ASP A 213 -14.24 -0.52 -22.73
C ASP A 213 -13.21 0.23 -21.86
N SER A 214 -13.44 1.52 -21.61
CA SER A 214 -12.59 2.34 -20.71
C SER A 214 -12.59 1.85 -19.26
N TRP A 215 -13.69 1.27 -18.78
CA TRP A 215 -13.80 0.71 -17.46
C TRP A 215 -12.75 -0.39 -17.22
N TYR A 216 -12.67 -1.35 -18.11
CA TYR A 216 -11.71 -2.46 -17.99
C TYR A 216 -10.25 -1.99 -17.90
N VAL A 217 -9.89 -0.98 -18.69
CA VAL A 217 -8.55 -0.38 -18.67
C VAL A 217 -8.29 0.32 -17.34
N GLN A 218 -9.25 1.14 -16.90
CA GLN A 218 -9.12 1.91 -15.65
C GLN A 218 -9.04 1.00 -14.43
N GLN A 219 -9.85 -0.06 -14.36
CA GLN A 219 -9.83 -1.00 -13.24
C GLN A 219 -8.52 -1.81 -13.19
N ALA A 220 -7.98 -2.20 -14.34
CA ALA A 220 -6.68 -2.87 -14.40
C ALA A 220 -5.54 -1.97 -13.89
N GLU A 221 -5.53 -0.69 -14.28
CA GLU A 221 -4.53 0.27 -13.79
C GLU A 221 -4.72 0.61 -12.29
N LEU A 222 -5.97 0.70 -11.84
CA LEU A 222 -6.29 0.89 -10.43
C LEU A 222 -5.78 -0.31 -9.60
N GLN A 223 -6.03 -1.54 -10.04
CA GLN A 223 -5.57 -2.75 -9.37
C GLN A 223 -4.04 -2.81 -9.22
N LYS A 224 -3.30 -2.38 -10.23
CA LYS A 224 -1.83 -2.29 -10.14
C LYS A 224 -1.38 -1.36 -9.00
N LYS A 225 -2.04 -0.22 -8.84
CA LYS A 225 -1.76 0.72 -7.75
C LYS A 225 -2.11 0.12 -6.38
N ILE A 226 -3.28 -0.54 -6.27
CA ILE A 226 -3.76 -1.22 -5.06
C ILE A 226 -2.75 -2.28 -4.61
N VAL A 227 -2.42 -3.22 -5.48
CA VAL A 227 -1.49 -4.33 -5.18
C VAL A 227 -0.10 -3.80 -4.82
N LYS A 228 0.39 -2.79 -5.54
CA LYS A 228 1.67 -2.15 -5.22
C LYS A 228 1.66 -1.57 -3.81
N ARG A 229 0.64 -0.79 -3.45
CA ARG A 229 0.54 -0.16 -2.13
C ARG A 229 0.36 -1.19 -1.01
N MET A 230 -0.46 -2.22 -1.20
CA MET A 230 -0.60 -3.31 -0.24
C MET A 230 0.76 -3.96 0.04
N ARG A 231 1.51 -4.30 -0.99
CA ARG A 231 2.85 -4.91 -0.87
C ARG A 231 3.88 -4.00 -0.19
N GLU A 232 3.81 -2.69 -0.41
CA GLU A 232 4.69 -1.72 0.26
C GLU A 232 4.52 -1.77 1.78
N TYR A 233 3.32 -2.03 2.31
CA TYR A 233 3.08 -2.25 3.74
C TYR A 233 3.37 -3.68 4.21
N GLY A 234 3.39 -4.65 3.31
CA GLY A 234 3.44 -6.07 3.64
C GLY A 234 2.05 -6.71 3.78
N ILE A 235 1.01 -6.07 3.24
CA ILE A 235 -0.32 -6.67 3.10
C ILE A 235 -0.31 -7.58 1.87
N HIS A 236 -0.69 -8.85 2.03
CA HIS A 236 -0.76 -9.83 0.96
C HIS A 236 -2.12 -9.74 0.26
N PRO A 237 -2.16 -9.32 -1.03
CA PRO A 237 -3.38 -9.38 -1.83
C PRO A 237 -3.65 -10.83 -2.21
N VAL A 238 -4.91 -11.28 -2.05
CA VAL A 238 -5.39 -12.61 -2.45
C VAL A 238 -6.62 -12.50 -3.34
N LEU A 239 -6.82 -13.53 -4.17
CA LEU A 239 -7.99 -13.71 -5.05
C LEU A 239 -8.84 -14.87 -4.56
#